data_01daf6e6561e10e1bd48a38b7263a27e
#
_entry.id   01daf6e6561e10e1bd48a38b7263a27e
#
_cell.length_a   1.000
_cell.length_b   1.000
_cell.length_c   1.000
_cell.angle_alpha   90.00
_cell.angle_beta   90.00
_cell.angle_gamma   90.00
#
_symmetry.space_group_name_H-M   'P 1'
#
loop_
_entity.id
_entity.type
_entity.pdbx_description
1 polymer ?
#
loop_
_entity_poly.entity_id
_entity_poly.type
_entity_poly.pdbx_seq_one_letter_code
_entity_poly.pdbx_strand_id
1 'polypeptide(L)'
;MKNKLEKQLRSFIDFDYSKRTIDRFHRWMISSDSAEEKETALRNLWFKTKGKAEHDMEYSFRQVLDKIGIEYTPMVTDVNRWNLWKSVAAAAIIVVLSVTATLWISYNHFDRDNIAMVEHYVNNGTRETISLPDGTTVHLNSGSHVFYPENLEGKTRTIYLIGEAEFKVARNPKKPFIVRSSNMAITALGTEFNVKAYPEEDVITASLIEGKVRVDCNDTISYVLTPGYQVVYNKCTDDCQMLTANMKDVTAWMRGELVFDKVTLTEIVRTLERHYGITFHISTKKSNQDRYNFVFRKDATLEETLEVMKVVIGQFDYRLEDS
;
A
#
# COMPACT_ATOMS: atom_id res chain seq x y z
N MET A 1 -16.22 -28.26 49.95
CA MET A 1 -15.96 -27.65 51.28
C MET A 1 -16.22 -26.14 51.31
N LYS A 2 -15.91 -25.35 50.26
CA LYS A 2 -16.08 -23.88 50.21
C LYS A 2 -17.47 -23.37 50.63
N ASN A 3 -18.56 -24.03 50.27
CA ASN A 3 -19.93 -23.59 50.61
C ASN A 3 -20.32 -23.76 52.09
N LYS A 4 -19.63 -24.64 52.84
CA LYS A 4 -19.96 -24.90 54.24
C LYS A 4 -19.44 -23.80 55.16
N LEU A 5 -18.23 -23.29 54.89
CA LEU A 5 -17.58 -22.25 55.66
C LEU A 5 -18.30 -20.88 55.48
N GLU A 6 -18.65 -20.53 54.25
CA GLU A 6 -19.40 -19.31 53.93
C GLU A 6 -20.79 -19.30 54.59
N LYS A 7 -21.45 -20.46 54.61
CA LYS A 7 -22.75 -20.61 55.27
C LYS A 7 -22.64 -20.50 56.81
N GLN A 8 -21.55 -21.02 57.42
CA GLN A 8 -21.27 -20.89 58.85
C GLN A 8 -20.98 -19.42 59.24
N LEU A 9 -20.16 -18.70 58.44
CA LEU A 9 -19.86 -17.31 58.67
C LEU A 9 -21.14 -16.45 58.55
N ARG A 10 -21.94 -16.70 57.54
CA ARG A 10 -23.19 -15.98 57.33
C ARG A 10 -24.20 -16.20 58.49
N SER A 11 -24.37 -17.46 58.93
CA SER A 11 -25.26 -17.72 60.06
C SER A 11 -24.78 -17.06 61.37
N PHE A 12 -23.45 -16.84 61.50
CA PHE A 12 -22.92 -16.15 62.67
C PHE A 12 -23.14 -14.62 62.63
N ILE A 13 -23.27 -14.01 61.45
CA ILE A 13 -23.56 -12.60 61.29
C ILE A 13 -25.03 -12.32 61.45
N ASP A 14 -25.89 -13.29 61.07
CA ASP A 14 -27.35 -13.10 61.03
C ASP A 14 -28.05 -13.38 62.38
N PHE A 15 -27.36 -13.91 63.41
CA PHE A 15 -27.94 -14.31 64.69
C PHE A 15 -27.16 -13.73 65.88
N ASP A 16 -27.91 -13.35 66.97
CA ASP A 16 -27.32 -12.93 68.22
C ASP A 16 -26.92 -14.13 69.07
N TYR A 17 -25.62 -14.20 69.39
CA TYR A 17 -25.03 -15.27 70.16
C TYR A 17 -24.57 -14.81 71.53
N SER A 18 -24.50 -15.78 72.48
CA SER A 18 -23.95 -15.51 73.80
C SER A 18 -22.48 -15.09 73.73
N LYS A 19 -22.02 -14.25 74.68
CA LYS A 19 -20.64 -13.78 74.77
C LYS A 19 -19.60 -14.91 74.69
N ARG A 20 -19.90 -16.03 75.30
CA ARG A 20 -19.06 -17.22 75.31
C ARG A 20 -18.91 -17.88 73.90
N THR A 21 -19.94 -17.80 73.11
CA THR A 21 -19.94 -18.29 71.72
C THR A 21 -19.19 -17.35 70.81
N ILE A 22 -19.33 -16.03 71.01
CA ILE A 22 -18.60 -15.00 70.28
C ILE A 22 -17.09 -15.11 70.51
N ASP A 23 -16.66 -15.29 71.80
CA ASP A 23 -15.25 -15.47 72.16
C ASP A 23 -14.63 -16.77 71.59
N ARG A 24 -15.43 -17.82 71.44
CA ARG A 24 -15.01 -19.06 70.79
C ARG A 24 -14.85 -18.93 69.30
N PHE A 25 -15.77 -18.18 68.67
CA PHE A 25 -15.73 -17.88 67.25
C PHE A 25 -14.54 -16.97 66.91
N HIS A 26 -14.25 -15.94 67.72
CA HIS A 26 -13.07 -15.09 67.53
C HIS A 26 -11.78 -15.87 67.61
N ARG A 27 -11.64 -16.79 68.60
CA ARG A 27 -10.45 -17.64 68.73
C ARG A 27 -10.29 -18.59 67.55
N TRP A 28 -11.40 -19.13 67.05
CA TRP A 28 -11.37 -19.97 65.85
C TRP A 28 -11.01 -19.15 64.60
N MET A 29 -11.51 -17.94 64.48
CA MET A 29 -11.23 -17.08 63.36
C MET A 29 -9.73 -16.69 63.27
N ILE A 30 -9.09 -16.42 64.40
CA ILE A 30 -7.68 -16.02 64.50
C ILE A 30 -6.73 -17.24 64.40
N SER A 31 -7.23 -18.46 64.58
CA SER A 31 -6.39 -19.65 64.51
C SER A 31 -5.82 -19.84 63.12
N SER A 32 -4.55 -20.30 63.03
CA SER A 32 -3.85 -20.55 61.76
C SER A 32 -4.42 -21.71 60.95
N ASP A 33 -5.31 -22.46 61.52
CA ASP A 33 -5.98 -23.60 60.87
C ASP A 33 -6.94 -23.11 59.80
N SER A 34 -6.70 -23.47 58.51
CA SER A 34 -7.49 -23.05 57.32
C SER A 34 -7.55 -21.52 57.11
N ALA A 35 -6.50 -20.78 57.41
CA ALA A 35 -6.49 -19.31 57.37
C ALA A 35 -6.84 -18.76 55.96
N GLU A 36 -6.31 -19.37 54.90
CA GLU A 36 -6.57 -18.96 53.50
C GLU A 36 -8.03 -19.21 53.06
N GLU A 37 -8.64 -20.31 53.54
CA GLU A 37 -10.06 -20.58 53.27
C GLU A 37 -10.98 -19.61 54.01
N LYS A 38 -10.62 -19.25 55.27
CA LYS A 38 -11.36 -18.25 56.06
C LYS A 38 -11.29 -16.87 55.43
N GLU A 39 -10.12 -16.45 55.00
CA GLU A 39 -9.93 -15.17 54.31
C GLU A 39 -10.74 -15.11 53.01
N THR A 40 -10.68 -16.17 52.21
CA THR A 40 -11.44 -16.24 50.95
C THR A 40 -12.95 -16.19 51.20
N ALA A 41 -13.44 -16.88 52.21
CA ALA A 41 -14.87 -16.88 52.59
C ALA A 41 -15.32 -15.50 53.09
N LEU A 42 -14.52 -14.82 53.90
CA LEU A 42 -14.79 -13.46 54.38
C LEU A 42 -14.81 -12.45 53.21
N ARG A 43 -13.85 -12.56 52.35
CA ARG A 43 -13.76 -11.70 51.16
C ARG A 43 -15.00 -11.85 50.25
N ASN A 44 -15.43 -13.08 50.01
CA ASN A 44 -16.65 -13.36 49.24
C ASN A 44 -17.92 -12.82 49.91
N LEU A 45 -18.04 -12.94 51.23
CA LEU A 45 -19.14 -12.36 52.02
C LEU A 45 -19.14 -10.83 51.94
N TRP A 46 -17.98 -10.20 52.09
CA TRP A 46 -17.82 -8.76 51.98
C TRP A 46 -18.29 -8.20 50.63
N PHE A 47 -17.91 -8.85 49.52
CA PHE A 47 -18.35 -8.44 48.19
C PHE A 47 -19.84 -8.68 47.94
N LYS A 48 -20.46 -9.67 48.59
CA LYS A 48 -21.91 -9.95 48.49
C LYS A 48 -22.77 -9.02 49.33
N THR A 49 -22.23 -8.37 50.36
CA THR A 49 -22.95 -7.47 51.27
C THR A 49 -22.94 -6.03 50.84
N LYS A 50 -22.53 -5.73 49.60
CA LYS A 50 -22.57 -4.38 49.05
C LYS A 50 -24.04 -3.90 48.94
N GLY A 51 -24.42 -3.05 49.85
CA GLY A 51 -25.61 -2.21 49.71
C GLY A 51 -26.49 -2.13 50.93
N LYS A 52 -26.09 -1.32 51.91
CA LYS A 52 -27.03 -0.56 52.78
C LYS A 52 -26.36 0.16 53.99
N ALA A 53 -25.09 0.45 53.92
CA ALA A 53 -24.37 0.90 55.12
C ALA A 53 -23.64 2.25 54.98
N GLU A 54 -24.15 3.22 54.21
CA GLU A 54 -23.43 4.50 54.10
C GLU A 54 -23.80 5.49 55.22
N HIS A 55 -24.92 5.34 55.87
CA HIS A 55 -25.38 6.33 56.89
C HIS A 55 -25.11 5.91 58.32
N ASP A 56 -24.98 4.64 58.57
CA ASP A 56 -24.91 4.10 59.96
C ASP A 56 -23.45 3.90 60.44
N MET A 57 -22.52 3.75 59.50
CA MET A 57 -21.10 3.44 59.81
C MET A 57 -20.35 4.69 60.30
N GLU A 58 -20.62 5.84 59.74
CA GLU A 58 -19.98 7.08 60.17
C GLU A 58 -20.48 7.53 61.54
N TYR A 59 -21.76 7.34 61.84
CA TYR A 59 -22.32 7.56 63.18
C TYR A 59 -21.70 6.62 64.23
N SER A 60 -21.62 5.37 63.90
CA SER A 60 -21.04 4.36 64.79
C SER A 60 -19.53 4.57 65.01
N PHE A 61 -18.80 5.02 63.97
CA PHE A 61 -17.41 5.35 64.04
C PHE A 61 -17.16 6.58 64.95
N ARG A 62 -17.98 7.63 64.83
CA ARG A 62 -17.91 8.81 65.71
C ARG A 62 -18.18 8.47 67.16
N GLN A 63 -19.13 7.61 67.46
CA GLN A 63 -19.38 7.14 68.81
C GLN A 63 -18.19 6.40 69.43
N VAL A 64 -17.46 5.61 68.64
CA VAL A 64 -16.24 4.93 69.08
C VAL A 64 -15.12 5.92 69.37
N LEU A 65 -14.92 6.89 68.50
CA LEU A 65 -13.87 7.91 68.68
C LEU A 65 -14.16 8.79 69.91
N ASP A 66 -15.39 9.12 70.14
CA ASP A 66 -15.81 9.91 71.36
C ASP A 66 -15.57 9.11 72.67
N LYS A 67 -15.80 7.78 72.67
CA LYS A 67 -15.53 6.89 73.78
C LYS A 67 -14.04 6.69 74.06
N ILE A 68 -13.17 6.84 73.09
CA ILE A 68 -11.69 6.71 73.27
C ILE A 68 -10.96 8.04 73.39
N GLY A 69 -11.74 9.18 73.46
CA GLY A 69 -11.18 10.48 73.69
C GLY A 69 -10.35 11.10 72.57
N ILE A 70 -10.56 10.64 71.34
CA ILE A 70 -9.89 11.20 70.15
C ILE A 70 -10.79 12.21 69.49
N GLU A 71 -10.42 13.50 69.50
CA GLU A 71 -11.10 14.52 68.73
C GLU A 71 -10.94 14.26 67.22
N TYR A 72 -12.05 13.98 66.55
CA TYR A 72 -12.10 13.83 65.12
C TYR A 72 -12.09 15.22 64.46
N THR A 73 -10.93 15.67 63.98
CA THR A 73 -10.89 16.78 63.05
C THR A 73 -11.16 16.21 61.64
N PRO A 74 -12.33 16.52 60.99
CA PRO A 74 -12.54 16.12 59.62
C PRO A 74 -11.43 16.73 58.76
N MET A 75 -10.61 15.91 58.06
CA MET A 75 -9.79 16.39 56.95
C MET A 75 -10.77 16.92 55.90
N VAL A 76 -11.13 18.18 55.98
CA VAL A 76 -11.71 18.88 54.85
C VAL A 76 -10.56 19.08 53.87
N THR A 77 -10.42 18.14 52.94
CA THR A 77 -9.68 18.40 51.73
C THR A 77 -10.42 19.50 51.00
N ASP A 78 -10.00 20.71 51.20
CA ASP A 78 -10.39 21.85 50.37
C ASP A 78 -9.91 21.54 48.96
N VAL A 79 -10.71 20.80 48.22
CA VAL A 79 -10.45 20.58 46.79
C VAL A 79 -10.62 21.95 46.16
N ASN A 80 -9.49 22.63 45.99
CA ASN A 80 -9.42 23.93 45.38
C ASN A 80 -10.11 23.88 44.03
N ARG A 81 -11.39 24.21 43.96
CA ARG A 81 -12.24 24.18 42.78
C ARG A 81 -11.60 24.91 41.61
N TRP A 82 -10.79 25.89 41.86
CA TRP A 82 -10.04 26.61 40.85
C TRP A 82 -9.01 25.69 40.12
N ASN A 83 -8.33 24.78 40.84
CA ASN A 83 -7.41 23.84 40.20
C ASN A 83 -8.14 22.78 39.40
N LEU A 84 -9.32 22.35 39.83
CA LEU A 84 -10.20 21.46 39.03
C LEU A 84 -10.61 22.13 37.72
N TRP A 85 -11.03 23.40 37.77
CA TRP A 85 -11.40 24.15 36.55
C TRP A 85 -10.22 24.31 35.59
N LYS A 86 -9.00 24.52 36.08
CA LYS A 86 -7.78 24.57 35.26
C LYS A 86 -7.48 23.23 34.61
N SER A 87 -7.64 22.12 35.33
CA SER A 87 -7.43 20.77 34.80
C SER A 87 -8.48 20.42 33.72
N VAL A 88 -9.73 20.78 33.95
CA VAL A 88 -10.82 20.60 32.97
C VAL A 88 -10.58 21.45 31.71
N ALA A 89 -10.16 22.71 31.89
CA ALA A 89 -9.81 23.60 30.78
C ALA A 89 -8.62 23.06 29.98
N ALA A 90 -7.57 22.59 30.64
CA ALA A 90 -6.42 21.97 29.98
C ALA A 90 -6.81 20.71 29.20
N ALA A 91 -7.64 19.84 29.78
CA ALA A 91 -8.15 18.65 29.08
C ALA A 91 -9.00 19.03 27.87
N ALA A 92 -9.87 20.05 27.98
CA ALA A 92 -10.68 20.54 26.87
C ALA A 92 -9.80 21.08 25.72
N ILE A 93 -8.73 21.82 26.03
CA ILE A 93 -7.78 22.35 25.05
C ILE A 93 -7.07 21.18 24.32
N ILE A 94 -6.63 20.15 25.04
CA ILE A 94 -5.99 18.97 24.45
C ILE A 94 -6.95 18.24 23.50
N VAL A 95 -8.21 18.08 23.91
CA VAL A 95 -9.23 17.45 23.05
C VAL A 95 -9.46 18.28 21.79
N VAL A 96 -9.61 19.60 21.91
CA VAL A 96 -9.80 20.48 20.74
C VAL A 96 -8.59 20.43 19.81
N LEU A 97 -7.36 20.47 20.35
CA LEU A 97 -6.13 20.37 19.56
C LEU A 97 -6.01 19.00 18.87
N SER A 98 -6.36 17.91 19.56
CA SER A 98 -6.32 16.57 18.96
C SER A 98 -7.38 16.41 17.84
N VAL A 99 -8.59 16.90 18.06
CA VAL A 99 -9.65 16.87 17.03
C VAL A 99 -9.28 17.74 15.83
N THR A 100 -8.79 18.96 16.05
CA THR A 100 -8.35 19.84 14.95
C THR A 100 -7.15 19.29 14.19
N ALA A 101 -6.18 18.70 14.89
CA ALA A 101 -5.03 18.02 14.26
C ALA A 101 -5.49 16.81 13.44
N THR A 102 -6.40 15.97 13.98
CA THR A 102 -6.96 14.81 13.28
C THR A 102 -7.74 15.24 12.04
N LEU A 103 -8.59 16.26 12.15
CA LEU A 103 -9.36 16.81 11.03
C LEU A 103 -8.42 17.42 9.96
N TRP A 104 -7.37 18.13 10.37
CA TRP A 104 -6.38 18.70 9.45
C TRP A 104 -5.57 17.62 8.73
N ILE A 105 -5.13 16.58 9.45
CA ILE A 105 -4.43 15.43 8.87
C ILE A 105 -5.39 14.69 7.92
N SER A 106 -6.64 14.43 8.34
CA SER A 106 -7.65 13.77 7.52
C SER A 106 -7.96 14.57 6.25
N TYR A 107 -8.17 15.87 6.37
CA TYR A 107 -8.42 16.76 5.22
C TYR A 107 -7.25 16.73 4.22
N ASN A 108 -6.00 16.87 4.70
CA ASN A 108 -4.82 16.79 3.85
C ASN A 108 -4.55 15.40 3.25
N HIS A 109 -5.04 14.32 3.87
CA HIS A 109 -4.97 12.97 3.28
C HIS A 109 -6.09 12.73 2.29
N PHE A 110 -7.31 13.23 2.54
CA PHE A 110 -8.48 12.98 1.70
C PHE A 110 -8.40 13.68 0.34
N ASP A 111 -7.77 14.86 0.27
CA ASP A 111 -7.53 15.56 -1.01
C ASP A 111 -6.50 14.85 -1.91
N ARG A 112 -5.73 13.88 -1.37
CA ARG A 112 -4.75 13.11 -2.16
C ARG A 112 -5.36 11.92 -2.89
N ASP A 113 -6.50 11.41 -2.44
CA ASP A 113 -7.08 10.16 -2.96
C ASP A 113 -8.10 10.39 -4.10
N ASN A 114 -8.48 11.62 -4.38
CA ASN A 114 -9.43 11.98 -5.45
C ASN A 114 -8.75 12.67 -6.66
N ILE A 115 -7.54 12.22 -7.02
CA ILE A 115 -6.91 12.70 -8.27
C ILE A 115 -7.61 12.00 -9.43
N ALA A 116 -8.40 12.77 -10.22
CA ALA A 116 -8.97 12.27 -11.46
C ALA A 116 -7.83 11.79 -12.37
N MET A 117 -7.87 10.53 -12.76
CA MET A 117 -6.92 9.93 -13.69
C MET A 117 -7.49 10.01 -15.10
N VAL A 118 -6.70 10.52 -16.02
CA VAL A 118 -6.97 10.47 -17.45
C VAL A 118 -6.38 9.17 -17.99
N GLU A 119 -7.19 8.42 -18.71
CA GLU A 119 -6.76 7.27 -19.50
C GLU A 119 -6.72 7.67 -20.98
N HIS A 120 -5.63 7.34 -21.64
CA HIS A 120 -5.49 7.45 -23.07
C HIS A 120 -5.05 6.13 -23.65
N TYR A 121 -5.88 5.57 -24.55
CA TYR A 121 -5.65 4.28 -25.21
C TYR A 121 -5.48 4.48 -26.71
N VAL A 122 -4.45 3.84 -27.28
CA VAL A 122 -4.16 3.82 -28.70
C VAL A 122 -4.53 2.46 -29.27
N ASN A 123 -5.44 2.44 -30.23
CA ASN A 123 -5.88 1.20 -30.91
C ASN A 123 -4.72 0.53 -31.64
N ASN A 124 -4.80 -0.79 -31.79
CA ASN A 124 -3.91 -1.51 -32.68
C ASN A 124 -3.99 -0.94 -34.11
N GLY A 125 -2.90 -0.94 -34.85
CA GLY A 125 -2.78 -0.37 -36.19
C GLY A 125 -2.60 1.14 -36.22
N THR A 126 -2.70 1.83 -35.08
CA THR A 126 -2.56 3.31 -35.02
C THR A 126 -1.42 3.73 -34.08
N ARG A 127 -0.98 4.96 -34.23
CA ARG A 127 -0.02 5.61 -33.32
C ARG A 127 -0.50 7.02 -33.07
N GLU A 128 -0.31 7.50 -31.87
CA GLU A 128 -0.77 8.82 -31.46
C GLU A 128 0.31 9.61 -30.74
N THR A 129 0.17 10.93 -30.81
CA THR A 129 1.02 11.85 -30.06
C THR A 129 0.15 12.69 -29.18
N ILE A 130 0.43 12.69 -27.88
CA ILE A 130 -0.28 13.51 -26.91
C ILE A 130 0.67 14.50 -26.23
N SER A 131 0.11 15.61 -25.76
CA SER A 131 0.82 16.57 -24.92
C SER A 131 0.25 16.52 -23.52
N LEU A 132 1.09 16.27 -22.52
CA LEU A 132 0.71 16.27 -21.13
C LEU A 132 0.61 17.71 -20.58
N PRO A 133 -0.11 17.92 -19.44
CA PRO A 133 -0.30 19.25 -18.85
C PRO A 133 0.99 19.97 -18.46
N ASP A 134 2.08 19.24 -18.24
CA ASP A 134 3.41 19.79 -17.90
C ASP A 134 4.25 20.20 -19.13
N GLY A 135 3.71 20.05 -20.34
CA GLY A 135 4.41 20.30 -21.60
C GLY A 135 5.26 19.14 -22.11
N THR A 136 5.22 17.97 -21.45
CA THR A 136 5.84 16.74 -21.94
C THR A 136 5.08 16.22 -23.16
N THR A 137 5.80 15.85 -24.23
CA THR A 137 5.23 15.16 -25.39
C THR A 137 5.43 13.66 -25.24
N VAL A 138 4.39 12.89 -25.52
CA VAL A 138 4.41 11.43 -25.50
C VAL A 138 3.96 10.90 -26.85
N HIS A 139 4.83 10.16 -27.51
CA HIS A 139 4.48 9.38 -28.70
C HIS A 139 4.11 7.97 -28.24
N LEU A 140 2.91 7.54 -28.56
CA LEU A 140 2.34 6.26 -28.17
C LEU A 140 2.30 5.30 -29.34
N ASN A 141 2.84 4.11 -29.18
CA ASN A 141 2.78 3.04 -30.17
C ASN A 141 1.43 2.29 -30.11
N SER A 142 1.14 1.49 -31.10
CA SER A 142 -0.07 0.68 -31.24
C SER A 142 -0.31 -0.20 -30.00
N GLY A 143 -1.55 -0.26 -29.53
CA GLY A 143 -1.94 -1.07 -28.38
C GLY A 143 -1.43 -0.57 -27.03
N SER A 144 -1.05 0.72 -26.95
CA SER A 144 -0.52 1.30 -25.72
C SER A 144 -1.58 2.06 -24.94
N HIS A 145 -1.49 1.96 -23.59
CA HIS A 145 -2.29 2.76 -22.67
C HIS A 145 -1.37 3.61 -21.80
N VAL A 146 -1.76 4.85 -21.59
CA VAL A 146 -1.12 5.72 -20.60
C VAL A 146 -2.18 6.27 -19.64
N PHE A 147 -1.84 6.25 -18.34
CA PHE A 147 -2.68 6.80 -17.28
C PHE A 147 -1.89 7.89 -16.57
N TYR A 148 -2.49 9.06 -16.43
CA TYR A 148 -1.86 10.19 -15.76
C TYR A 148 -2.89 11.03 -15.02
N PRO A 149 -2.50 11.71 -13.93
CA PRO A 149 -3.37 12.67 -13.27
C PRO A 149 -3.75 13.81 -14.19
N GLU A 150 -5.02 14.22 -14.19
CA GLU A 150 -5.50 15.38 -14.98
C GLU A 150 -4.63 16.62 -14.75
N ASN A 151 -4.24 16.86 -13.51
CA ASN A 151 -3.24 17.84 -13.14
C ASN A 151 -2.02 17.10 -12.59
N LEU A 152 -0.87 17.21 -13.26
CA LEU A 152 0.38 16.65 -12.78
C LEU A 152 0.91 17.44 -11.57
N GLU A 153 0.09 17.61 -10.53
CA GLU A 153 0.39 18.34 -9.30
C GLU A 153 1.19 17.49 -8.29
N GLY A 154 1.66 18.08 -7.18
CA GLY A 154 2.44 17.39 -6.17
C GLY A 154 3.95 17.48 -6.36
N LYS A 155 4.71 16.64 -5.67
CA LYS A 155 6.19 16.64 -5.65
C LYS A 155 6.82 16.00 -6.86
N THR A 156 6.08 15.13 -7.57
CA THR A 156 6.51 14.39 -8.75
C THR A 156 5.44 14.47 -9.85
N ARG A 157 5.84 14.19 -11.08
CA ARG A 157 4.97 14.02 -12.26
C ARG A 157 4.95 12.55 -12.59
N THR A 158 4.05 11.80 -11.98
CA THR A 158 4.00 10.33 -12.12
C THR A 158 2.92 9.93 -13.10
N ILE A 159 3.29 9.07 -14.06
CA ILE A 159 2.39 8.45 -15.04
C ILE A 159 2.59 6.95 -15.06
N TYR A 160 1.63 6.22 -15.59
CA TYR A 160 1.67 4.77 -15.75
C TYR A 160 1.56 4.41 -17.23
N LEU A 161 2.41 3.50 -17.69
CA LEU A 161 2.45 3.02 -19.06
C LEU A 161 2.21 1.51 -19.12
N ILE A 162 1.35 1.11 -20.04
CA ILE A 162 1.20 -0.27 -20.54
C ILE A 162 1.40 -0.19 -22.04
N GLY A 163 2.35 -0.95 -22.60
CA GLY A 163 2.68 -0.87 -24.02
C GLY A 163 4.00 -0.16 -24.30
N GLU A 164 4.09 0.59 -25.39
CA GLU A 164 5.32 1.26 -25.80
C GLU A 164 5.09 2.75 -26.06
N ALA A 165 5.96 3.57 -25.49
CA ALA A 165 5.94 5.02 -25.70
C ALA A 165 7.34 5.62 -25.65
N GLU A 166 7.50 6.68 -26.44
CA GLU A 166 8.64 7.59 -26.37
C GLU A 166 8.19 8.87 -25.65
N PHE A 167 9.01 9.31 -24.72
CA PHE A 167 8.77 10.47 -23.87
C PHE A 167 9.80 11.55 -24.14
N LYS A 168 9.33 12.73 -24.56
CA LYS A 168 10.11 13.94 -24.61
C LYS A 168 9.74 14.83 -23.43
N VAL A 169 10.43 14.64 -22.33
CA VAL A 169 10.05 15.20 -21.02
C VAL A 169 10.40 16.67 -20.93
N ALA A 170 9.43 17.51 -20.58
CA ALA A 170 9.64 18.92 -20.28
C ALA A 170 10.60 19.07 -19.08
N ARG A 171 11.64 19.89 -19.25
CA ARG A 171 12.71 20.06 -18.26
C ARG A 171 12.19 20.73 -16.99
N ASN A 172 12.24 20.01 -15.89
CA ASN A 172 11.91 20.51 -14.55
C ASN A 172 12.72 19.77 -13.46
N PRO A 173 13.91 20.25 -13.10
CA PRO A 173 14.75 19.59 -12.08
C PRO A 173 14.14 19.56 -10.68
N LYS A 174 13.19 20.46 -10.36
CA LYS A 174 12.55 20.53 -9.04
C LYS A 174 11.41 19.55 -8.88
N LYS A 175 10.87 19.03 -10.01
CA LYS A 175 9.71 18.14 -10.02
C LYS A 175 9.98 16.96 -10.97
N PRO A 176 10.56 15.85 -10.48
CA PRO A 176 10.90 14.70 -11.29
C PRO A 176 9.69 14.13 -12.03
N PHE A 177 9.90 13.70 -13.28
CA PHE A 177 8.94 12.96 -14.08
C PHE A 177 9.22 11.47 -13.91
N ILE A 178 8.20 10.68 -13.57
CA ILE A 178 8.33 9.27 -13.28
C ILE A 178 7.37 8.48 -14.17
N VAL A 179 7.91 7.60 -15.01
CA VAL A 179 7.13 6.59 -15.74
C VAL A 179 7.18 5.29 -14.96
N ARG A 180 6.01 4.78 -14.58
CA ARG A 180 5.88 3.48 -13.94
C ARG A 180 5.28 2.47 -14.91
N SER A 181 5.92 1.30 -15.00
CA SER A 181 5.41 0.18 -15.76
C SER A 181 5.79 -1.13 -15.07
N SER A 182 4.79 -1.88 -14.59
CA SER A 182 5.03 -3.07 -13.78
C SER A 182 6.02 -2.79 -12.64
N ASN A 183 7.12 -3.55 -12.56
CA ASN A 183 8.14 -3.44 -11.52
C ASN A 183 9.29 -2.47 -11.89
N MET A 184 9.13 -1.67 -12.93
CA MET A 184 10.14 -0.70 -13.37
C MET A 184 9.63 0.73 -13.19
N ALA A 185 10.49 1.60 -12.65
CA ALA A 185 10.25 3.03 -12.54
C ALA A 185 11.39 3.81 -13.19
N ILE A 186 11.06 4.69 -14.14
CA ILE A 186 12.01 5.53 -14.88
C ILE A 186 11.84 6.97 -14.42
N THR A 187 12.89 7.54 -13.84
CA THR A 187 12.89 8.93 -13.32
C THR A 187 13.71 9.85 -14.23
N ALA A 188 13.07 10.90 -14.72
CA ALA A 188 13.58 11.88 -15.66
C ALA A 188 13.43 13.32 -15.14
N LEU A 189 14.34 14.22 -15.53
CA LEU A 189 14.28 15.65 -15.19
C LEU A 189 14.12 16.56 -16.41
N GLY A 190 14.17 15.99 -17.61
CA GLY A 190 14.13 16.68 -18.91
C GLY A 190 15.01 15.92 -19.89
N THR A 191 14.48 14.83 -20.45
CA THR A 191 15.21 13.82 -21.21
C THR A 191 14.31 13.23 -22.27
N GLU A 192 14.90 12.60 -23.29
CA GLU A 192 14.19 11.84 -24.31
C GLU A 192 14.54 10.36 -24.19
N PHE A 193 13.53 9.52 -23.99
CA PHE A 193 13.69 8.08 -23.76
C PHE A 193 12.48 7.28 -24.23
N ASN A 194 12.70 6.02 -24.59
CA ASN A 194 11.67 5.06 -24.97
C ASN A 194 11.46 4.01 -23.87
N VAL A 195 10.22 3.65 -23.62
CA VAL A 195 9.86 2.53 -22.73
C VAL A 195 8.98 1.57 -23.50
N LYS A 196 9.37 0.27 -23.53
CA LYS A 196 8.58 -0.81 -24.11
C LYS A 196 8.23 -1.79 -23.00
N ALA A 197 6.94 -1.95 -22.71
CA ALA A 197 6.42 -2.69 -21.58
C ALA A 197 5.04 -3.30 -21.87
N TYR A 198 4.94 -4.08 -22.94
CA TYR A 198 3.72 -4.82 -23.25
C TYR A 198 3.51 -5.96 -22.24
N PRO A 199 2.28 -6.17 -21.77
CA PRO A 199 1.97 -7.22 -20.76
C PRO A 199 2.35 -8.63 -21.23
N GLU A 200 2.12 -8.92 -22.51
CA GLU A 200 2.35 -10.22 -23.13
C GLU A 200 3.82 -10.50 -23.48
N GLU A 201 4.71 -9.52 -23.39
CA GLU A 201 6.15 -9.68 -23.60
C GLU A 201 6.86 -9.99 -22.27
N ASP A 202 7.85 -10.88 -22.31
CA ASP A 202 8.58 -11.32 -21.10
C ASP A 202 9.53 -10.26 -20.55
N VAL A 203 9.86 -9.24 -21.35
CA VAL A 203 10.82 -8.21 -21.00
C VAL A 203 10.22 -6.80 -21.05
N ILE A 204 10.69 -5.94 -20.16
CA ILE A 204 10.46 -4.49 -20.20
C ILE A 204 11.79 -3.83 -20.52
N THR A 205 11.79 -2.86 -21.44
CA THR A 205 12.99 -2.10 -21.77
C THR A 205 12.77 -0.61 -21.56
N ALA A 206 13.80 0.06 -21.02
CA ALA A 206 13.87 1.51 -20.94
C ALA A 206 15.17 1.95 -21.62
N SER A 207 15.08 2.68 -22.75
CA SER A 207 16.21 3.06 -23.60
C SER A 207 16.36 4.58 -23.62
N LEU A 208 17.57 5.08 -23.39
CA LEU A 208 17.81 6.52 -23.32
C LEU A 208 18.33 7.07 -24.65
N ILE A 209 17.60 8.06 -25.19
CA ILE A 209 17.93 8.73 -26.44
C ILE A 209 18.77 9.98 -26.15
N GLU A 210 18.32 10.86 -25.25
CA GLU A 210 18.99 12.11 -24.89
C GLU A 210 18.87 12.41 -23.39
N GLY A 211 19.94 12.96 -22.79
CA GLY A 211 19.96 13.42 -21.41
C GLY A 211 20.44 12.37 -20.42
N LYS A 212 19.74 12.18 -19.30
CA LYS A 212 20.07 11.23 -18.23
C LYS A 212 18.81 10.77 -17.51
N VAL A 213 18.62 9.48 -17.31
CA VAL A 213 17.52 8.91 -16.55
C VAL A 213 18.03 7.93 -15.48
N ARG A 214 17.29 7.84 -14.37
CA ARG A 214 17.45 6.74 -13.41
C ARG A 214 16.35 5.71 -13.67
N VAL A 215 16.74 4.46 -13.75
CA VAL A 215 15.83 3.32 -13.88
C VAL A 215 15.96 2.46 -12.64
N ASP A 216 14.87 2.32 -11.91
CA ASP A 216 14.77 1.50 -10.71
C ASP A 216 13.99 0.22 -11.06
N CYS A 217 14.56 -0.96 -10.78
CA CYS A 217 13.96 -2.29 -10.97
C CYS A 217 13.67 -2.89 -9.59
N ASN A 218 12.43 -3.33 -9.34
CA ASN A 218 12.02 -4.02 -8.10
C ASN A 218 12.45 -3.32 -6.79
N ASP A 219 12.53 -2.00 -6.78
CA ASP A 219 12.97 -1.17 -5.65
C ASP A 219 14.37 -1.54 -5.08
N THR A 220 15.09 -2.50 -5.70
CA THR A 220 16.37 -3.01 -5.19
C THR A 220 17.55 -2.69 -6.09
N ILE A 221 17.36 -2.65 -7.42
CA ILE A 221 18.40 -2.42 -8.41
C ILE A 221 18.14 -1.08 -9.10
N SER A 222 19.15 -0.23 -9.15
CA SER A 222 19.04 1.10 -9.78
C SER A 222 20.20 1.32 -10.75
N TYR A 223 19.86 1.79 -11.95
CA TYR A 223 20.81 2.18 -12.98
C TYR A 223 20.63 3.65 -13.35
N VAL A 224 21.75 4.30 -13.68
CA VAL A 224 21.73 5.63 -14.28
C VAL A 224 22.19 5.49 -15.73
N LEU A 225 21.27 5.70 -16.67
CA LEU A 225 21.53 5.60 -18.09
C LEU A 225 22.15 6.88 -18.64
N THR A 226 23.02 6.71 -19.63
CA THR A 226 23.52 7.70 -20.57
C THR A 226 23.03 7.34 -21.98
N PRO A 227 23.00 8.29 -22.94
CA PRO A 227 22.52 8.02 -24.30
C PRO A 227 23.21 6.81 -24.94
N GLY A 228 22.45 5.98 -25.64
CA GLY A 228 22.94 4.73 -26.26
C GLY A 228 22.88 3.50 -25.37
N TYR A 229 22.40 3.63 -24.12
CA TYR A 229 22.17 2.51 -23.21
C TYR A 229 20.69 2.27 -22.95
N GLN A 230 20.38 1.03 -22.58
CA GLN A 230 19.05 0.60 -22.14
C GLN A 230 19.17 -0.28 -20.91
N VAL A 231 18.12 -0.32 -20.12
CA VAL A 231 17.88 -1.31 -19.08
C VAL A 231 16.85 -2.31 -19.61
N VAL A 232 17.16 -3.59 -19.48
CA VAL A 232 16.27 -4.71 -19.83
C VAL A 232 15.93 -5.43 -18.54
N TYR A 233 14.64 -5.48 -18.20
CA TYR A 233 14.10 -6.20 -17.07
C TYR A 233 13.31 -7.42 -17.56
N ASN A 234 13.70 -8.61 -17.13
CA ASN A 234 13.00 -9.85 -17.43
C ASN A 234 11.99 -10.17 -16.33
N LYS A 235 10.71 -10.19 -16.68
CA LYS A 235 9.59 -10.42 -15.75
C LYS A 235 9.55 -11.86 -15.19
N CYS A 236 10.08 -12.83 -15.96
CA CYS A 236 10.04 -14.24 -15.56
C CYS A 236 11.17 -14.60 -14.58
N THR A 237 12.37 -14.02 -14.76
CA THR A 237 13.56 -14.31 -13.94
C THR A 237 13.82 -13.24 -12.88
N ASP A 238 13.09 -12.13 -12.93
CA ASP A 238 13.28 -10.95 -12.06
C ASP A 238 14.67 -10.31 -12.21
N ASP A 239 15.34 -10.56 -13.35
CA ASP A 239 16.68 -10.07 -13.64
C ASP A 239 16.62 -8.72 -14.35
N CYS A 240 17.56 -7.84 -14.01
CA CYS A 240 17.65 -6.50 -14.55
C CYS A 240 19.09 -6.21 -14.98
N GLN A 241 19.28 -5.87 -16.24
CA GLN A 241 20.59 -5.66 -16.84
C GLN A 241 20.65 -4.36 -17.63
N MET A 242 21.79 -3.68 -17.56
CA MET A 242 22.09 -2.53 -18.42
C MET A 242 22.91 -2.99 -19.63
N LEU A 243 22.42 -2.67 -20.83
CA LEU A 243 23.01 -3.07 -22.12
C LEU A 243 23.15 -1.84 -23.03
N THR A 244 24.00 -1.93 -24.04
CA THR A 244 24.02 -0.97 -25.16
C THR A 244 22.82 -1.21 -26.07
N ALA A 245 22.29 -0.15 -26.68
CA ALA A 245 21.17 -0.24 -27.63
C ALA A 245 21.42 0.64 -28.86
N ASN A 246 20.97 0.16 -30.01
CA ASN A 246 20.94 0.96 -31.23
C ASN A 246 19.69 1.86 -31.20
N MET A 247 19.86 3.15 -30.93
CA MET A 247 18.74 4.09 -30.85
C MET A 247 17.94 4.22 -32.14
N LYS A 248 18.54 3.95 -33.31
CA LYS A 248 17.79 3.91 -34.58
C LYS A 248 16.77 2.78 -34.60
N ASP A 249 17.12 1.61 -34.06
CA ASP A 249 16.23 0.46 -33.99
C ASP A 249 15.16 0.66 -32.89
N VAL A 250 15.56 1.20 -31.74
CA VAL A 250 14.64 1.54 -30.63
C VAL A 250 13.53 2.51 -31.11
N THR A 251 13.87 3.48 -31.96
CA THR A 251 12.90 4.48 -32.46
C THR A 251 12.33 4.13 -33.85
N ALA A 252 12.62 2.96 -34.41
CA ALA A 252 12.15 2.52 -35.72
C ALA A 252 10.63 2.57 -35.86
N TRP A 253 9.92 2.15 -34.82
CA TRP A 253 8.47 2.14 -34.76
C TRP A 253 7.85 3.51 -35.00
N MET A 254 8.50 4.61 -34.56
CA MET A 254 8.02 5.99 -34.79
C MET A 254 8.03 6.34 -36.29
N ARG A 255 8.93 5.75 -37.06
CA ARG A 255 9.01 5.87 -38.51
C ARG A 255 8.13 4.87 -39.26
N GLY A 256 7.43 3.99 -38.52
CA GLY A 256 6.62 2.91 -39.07
C GLY A 256 7.41 1.67 -39.50
N GLU A 257 8.69 1.62 -39.16
CA GLU A 257 9.55 0.47 -39.45
C GLU A 257 9.41 -0.59 -38.35
N LEU A 258 9.52 -1.87 -38.72
CA LEU A 258 9.60 -2.97 -37.79
C LEU A 258 11.02 -3.55 -37.79
N VAL A 259 11.64 -3.56 -36.62
CA VAL A 259 12.97 -4.12 -36.40
C VAL A 259 12.88 -5.23 -35.37
N PHE A 260 13.29 -6.41 -35.78
CA PHE A 260 13.35 -7.62 -34.93
C PHE A 260 14.80 -8.07 -34.82
N ASP A 261 15.34 -8.11 -33.61
CA ASP A 261 16.68 -8.63 -33.32
C ASP A 261 16.59 -9.75 -32.32
N LYS A 262 16.90 -10.97 -32.75
CA LYS A 262 16.93 -12.19 -31.96
C LYS A 262 15.59 -12.47 -31.21
N VAL A 263 14.47 -12.25 -31.85
CA VAL A 263 13.15 -12.46 -31.30
C VAL A 263 12.55 -13.78 -31.71
N THR A 264 11.63 -14.30 -30.90
CA THR A 264 10.87 -15.53 -31.22
C THR A 264 9.78 -15.26 -32.25
N LEU A 265 9.30 -16.30 -32.90
CA LEU A 265 8.13 -16.19 -33.81
C LEU A 265 6.89 -15.63 -33.10
N THR A 266 6.66 -16.03 -31.85
CA THR A 266 5.52 -15.53 -31.06
C THR A 266 5.61 -14.02 -30.82
N GLU A 267 6.81 -13.50 -30.52
CA GLU A 267 7.03 -12.05 -30.34
C GLU A 267 6.82 -11.30 -31.66
N ILE A 268 7.26 -11.88 -32.80
CA ILE A 268 7.03 -11.31 -34.13
C ILE A 268 5.51 -11.22 -34.41
N VAL A 269 4.78 -12.32 -34.22
CA VAL A 269 3.34 -12.36 -34.47
C VAL A 269 2.60 -11.29 -33.67
N ARG A 270 2.82 -11.22 -32.36
CA ARG A 270 2.22 -10.21 -31.49
C ARG A 270 2.53 -8.77 -31.93
N THR A 271 3.77 -8.54 -32.38
CA THR A 271 4.14 -7.22 -32.87
C THR A 271 3.46 -6.87 -34.20
N LEU A 272 3.31 -7.86 -35.10
CA LEU A 272 2.57 -7.68 -36.37
C LEU A 272 1.08 -7.45 -36.13
N GLU A 273 0.46 -8.20 -35.19
CA GLU A 273 -0.95 -8.00 -34.81
C GLU A 273 -1.18 -6.56 -34.31
N ARG A 274 -0.33 -6.05 -33.43
CA ARG A 274 -0.41 -4.67 -32.97
C ARG A 274 -0.17 -3.68 -34.09
N HIS A 275 0.82 -3.92 -34.96
CA HIS A 275 1.22 -3.00 -36.00
C HIS A 275 0.19 -2.85 -37.11
N TYR A 276 -0.41 -3.96 -37.55
CA TYR A 276 -1.41 -3.97 -38.62
C TYR A 276 -2.87 -3.91 -38.11
N GLY A 277 -3.08 -4.04 -36.81
CA GLY A 277 -4.43 -3.97 -36.21
C GLY A 277 -5.29 -5.21 -36.52
N ILE A 278 -4.68 -6.36 -36.66
CA ILE A 278 -5.32 -7.62 -37.03
C ILE A 278 -4.92 -8.72 -36.08
N THR A 279 -5.75 -9.77 -35.99
CA THR A 279 -5.40 -11.01 -35.28
C THR A 279 -5.17 -12.12 -36.29
N PHE A 280 -4.11 -12.90 -36.12
CA PHE A 280 -3.86 -14.04 -36.98
C PHE A 280 -3.13 -15.16 -36.26
N HIS A 281 -3.43 -16.39 -36.66
CA HIS A 281 -2.80 -17.58 -36.10
C HIS A 281 -1.79 -18.17 -37.06
N ILE A 282 -0.60 -18.41 -36.56
CA ILE A 282 0.44 -19.14 -37.30
C ILE A 282 0.47 -20.60 -36.83
N SER A 283 0.39 -21.54 -37.77
CA SER A 283 0.63 -22.94 -37.54
C SER A 283 1.98 -23.33 -38.13
N THR A 284 2.90 -23.77 -37.29
CA THR A 284 4.25 -24.18 -37.71
C THR A 284 4.74 -25.37 -36.89
N LYS A 285 5.64 -26.16 -37.47
CA LYS A 285 6.36 -27.22 -36.79
C LYS A 285 7.68 -26.75 -36.15
N LYS A 286 8.02 -25.47 -36.31
CA LYS A 286 9.24 -24.89 -35.76
C LYS A 286 9.17 -24.72 -34.25
N SER A 287 10.32 -24.82 -33.62
CA SER A 287 10.44 -24.59 -32.18
C SER A 287 10.22 -23.12 -31.84
N ASN A 288 9.50 -22.87 -30.76
CA ASN A 288 9.34 -21.50 -30.22
C ASN A 288 10.66 -20.95 -29.61
N GLN A 289 11.74 -21.72 -29.62
CA GLN A 289 13.08 -21.31 -29.15
C GLN A 289 13.93 -20.69 -30.27
N ASP A 290 13.54 -20.87 -31.55
CA ASP A 290 14.25 -20.27 -32.67
C ASP A 290 14.16 -18.74 -32.59
N ARG A 291 15.26 -18.06 -32.90
CA ARG A 291 15.38 -16.60 -32.86
C ARG A 291 15.62 -16.08 -34.27
N TYR A 292 14.93 -15.00 -34.62
CA TYR A 292 14.93 -14.42 -35.95
C TYR A 292 15.29 -12.95 -35.92
N ASN A 293 15.89 -12.48 -37.06
CA ASN A 293 16.19 -11.08 -37.31
C ASN A 293 15.47 -10.65 -38.57
N PHE A 294 14.69 -9.58 -38.48
CA PHE A 294 14.00 -8.97 -39.62
C PHE A 294 14.04 -7.45 -39.53
N VAL A 295 14.02 -6.80 -40.67
CA VAL A 295 13.79 -5.36 -40.80
C VAL A 295 12.77 -5.15 -41.93
N PHE A 296 11.61 -4.60 -41.56
CA PHE A 296 10.59 -4.26 -42.53
C PHE A 296 10.42 -2.74 -42.62
N ARG A 297 10.25 -2.24 -43.82
CA ARG A 297 10.04 -0.82 -44.06
C ARG A 297 8.62 -0.41 -43.71
N LYS A 298 8.39 0.89 -43.48
CA LYS A 298 7.11 1.45 -43.07
C LYS A 298 5.94 1.17 -44.02
N ASP A 299 6.25 0.96 -45.31
CA ASP A 299 5.30 0.74 -46.42
C ASP A 299 5.11 -0.76 -46.74
N ALA A 300 5.79 -1.65 -46.01
CA ALA A 300 5.58 -3.09 -46.20
C ALA A 300 4.14 -3.48 -45.79
N THR A 301 3.47 -4.20 -46.67
CA THR A 301 2.16 -4.76 -46.34
C THR A 301 2.31 -6.02 -45.47
N LEU A 302 1.21 -6.45 -44.84
CA LEU A 302 1.22 -7.70 -44.08
C LEU A 302 1.59 -8.89 -44.95
N GLU A 303 1.04 -8.97 -46.16
CA GLU A 303 1.28 -10.04 -47.13
C GLU A 303 2.78 -10.11 -47.49
N GLU A 304 3.38 -8.96 -47.83
CA GLU A 304 4.82 -8.87 -48.12
C GLU A 304 5.66 -9.31 -46.94
N THR A 305 5.27 -8.88 -45.73
CA THR A 305 5.94 -9.25 -44.47
C THR A 305 5.89 -10.76 -44.25
N LEU A 306 4.73 -11.38 -44.40
CA LEU A 306 4.53 -12.81 -44.20
C LEU A 306 5.24 -13.63 -45.28
N GLU A 307 5.29 -13.16 -46.55
CA GLU A 307 6.05 -13.85 -47.62
C GLU A 307 7.56 -13.85 -47.30
N VAL A 308 8.13 -12.72 -46.86
CA VAL A 308 9.53 -12.67 -46.42
C VAL A 308 9.77 -13.61 -45.25
N MET A 309 8.88 -13.66 -44.27
CA MET A 309 8.99 -14.56 -43.13
C MET A 309 8.95 -16.02 -43.56
N LYS A 310 8.09 -16.43 -44.53
CA LYS A 310 8.06 -17.80 -45.08
C LYS A 310 9.40 -18.22 -45.70
N VAL A 311 10.08 -17.30 -46.37
CA VAL A 311 11.39 -17.60 -46.97
C VAL A 311 12.44 -17.89 -45.90
N VAL A 312 12.44 -17.14 -44.79
CA VAL A 312 13.47 -17.23 -43.73
C VAL A 312 13.14 -18.34 -42.72
N ILE A 313 11.91 -18.39 -42.25
CA ILE A 313 11.48 -19.31 -41.20
C ILE A 313 11.22 -20.72 -41.79
N GLY A 314 10.83 -20.78 -43.06
CA GLY A 314 10.31 -21.93 -43.73
C GLY A 314 8.79 -21.92 -43.80
N GLN A 315 8.23 -22.99 -44.41
CA GLN A 315 6.76 -23.05 -44.61
C GLN A 315 6.02 -23.04 -43.26
N PHE A 316 5.12 -22.08 -43.13
CA PHE A 316 4.11 -22.01 -42.09
C PHE A 316 2.78 -21.61 -42.74
N ASP A 317 1.69 -22.08 -42.15
CA ASP A 317 0.34 -21.68 -42.53
C ASP A 317 -0.14 -20.59 -41.57
N TYR A 318 -0.89 -19.62 -42.09
CA TYR A 318 -1.55 -18.60 -41.26
C TYR A 318 -3.03 -18.48 -41.63
N ARG A 319 -3.81 -18.06 -40.65
CA ARG A 319 -5.24 -17.73 -40.85
C ARG A 319 -5.47 -16.36 -40.26
N LEU A 320 -6.08 -15.46 -41.04
CA LEU A 320 -6.60 -14.19 -40.57
C LEU A 320 -7.90 -14.44 -39.83
N GLU A 321 -8.09 -13.83 -38.66
CA GLU A 321 -9.42 -13.76 -38.06
C GLU A 321 -10.12 -12.54 -38.63
N ASP A 322 -11.30 -12.80 -39.27
CA ASP A 322 -12.18 -11.70 -39.68
C ASP A 322 -12.69 -11.01 -38.40
N SER A 323 -12.44 -9.71 -38.28
CA SER A 323 -12.85 -8.84 -37.18
C SER A 323 -14.35 -8.54 -37.19
#